data_d207bf34c999668bf0d8d512d44f8a47
#
_entry.id   d207bf34c999668bf0d8d512d44f8a47
#
_cell.length_a   1.000
_cell.length_b   1.000
_cell.length_c   1.000
_cell.angle_alpha   90.00
_cell.angle_beta   90.00
_cell.angle_gamma   90.00
#
_symmetry.space_group_name_H-M   'P 1'
#
loop_
_entity.id
_entity.type
_entity.pdbx_description
1 polymer ?
#
loop_
_entity_poly.entity_id
_entity_poly.type
_entity_poly.pdbx_seq_one_letter_code
_entity_poly.pdbx_strand_id
1 'polypeptide(L)'
;MTEYGRRGVVGMGLAGGAALALGGCAPAQDGRSWPGATPTSDGRFAGFTEYVPVTLEIRTDLGRLDRRMPGVTISSAHWVMQYQQEQREVLPPQDRPIWIHGVMTLDPASTRALAEASSGKADPLPGIYPGLRQYVPEGKVFTTVPKEKADAILDIEHMMQDDPSRFESSSFDTEQVAVCADANLLIFIARERHT
;
A
#
# COMPACT_ATOMS: atom_id res chain seq x y z
N MET A 1 11.84 61.85 37.37
CA MET A 1 11.18 61.55 38.64
C MET A 1 11.26 60.06 38.78
N THR A 2 12.30 59.66 39.45
CA THR A 2 12.30 58.95 40.77
C THR A 2 11.80 57.50 40.62
N GLU A 3 12.61 56.53 40.68
CA GLU A 3 13.57 56.00 41.66
C GLU A 3 13.08 54.75 42.37
N TYR A 4 13.99 53.78 42.49
CA TYR A 4 14.26 52.83 43.57
C TYR A 4 13.27 51.60 43.71
N GLY A 5 13.69 50.41 43.95
CA GLY A 5 14.99 49.90 44.42
C GLY A 5 14.80 48.54 45.12
N ARG A 6 15.92 47.83 45.18
CA ARG A 6 16.33 46.83 46.21
C ARG A 6 15.76 45.41 46.12
N ARG A 7 16.67 44.48 45.82
CA ARG A 7 17.65 43.75 46.68
C ARG A 7 17.02 42.71 47.59
N GLY A 8 17.55 41.52 47.43
CA GLY A 8 17.88 40.55 48.48
C GLY A 8 17.11 39.22 48.24
N VAL A 9 17.62 38.06 48.44
CA VAL A 9 18.70 37.50 49.24
C VAL A 9 18.86 36.05 48.82
N VAL A 10 20.08 35.63 48.74
CA VAL A 10 20.69 34.29 48.78
C VAL A 10 19.90 33.28 49.65
N GLY A 11 19.76 32.08 49.09
CA GLY A 11 19.35 30.88 49.86
C GLY A 11 20.05 29.65 49.26
N MET A 12 21.21 29.30 49.82
CA MET A 12 21.89 28.02 49.63
C MET A 12 21.07 26.94 50.35
N GLY A 13 20.72 25.86 49.66
CA GLY A 13 20.17 24.66 50.24
C GLY A 13 20.74 23.43 49.54
N LEU A 14 21.84 22.92 50.07
CA LEU A 14 22.36 21.58 49.78
C LEU A 14 21.48 20.57 50.51
N ALA A 15 20.80 19.71 49.78
CA ALA A 15 20.28 18.48 50.31
C ALA A 15 20.53 17.35 49.31
N GLY A 16 21.46 16.46 49.67
CA GLY A 16 21.77 15.24 48.94
C GLY A 16 20.60 14.27 49.04
N GLY A 17 20.20 13.73 47.90
CA GLY A 17 19.29 12.61 47.78
C GLY A 17 19.92 11.54 46.92
N ALA A 18 20.41 10.46 47.52
CA ALA A 18 20.90 9.25 46.84
C ALA A 18 19.67 8.56 46.23
N ALA A 19 19.49 8.67 44.91
CA ALA A 19 18.53 7.87 44.15
C ALA A 19 19.15 6.52 43.82
N LEU A 20 18.65 5.49 44.48
CA LEU A 20 18.90 4.10 44.14
C LEU A 20 18.38 3.81 42.73
N ALA A 21 19.29 3.58 41.79
CA ALA A 21 18.95 3.08 40.48
C ALA A 21 18.49 1.62 40.60
N LEU A 22 17.20 1.40 40.64
CA LEU A 22 16.62 0.08 40.38
C LEU A 22 16.80 -0.22 38.91
N GLY A 23 17.81 -1.05 38.62
CA GLY A 23 18.03 -1.61 37.29
C GLY A 23 16.83 -2.46 36.88
N GLY A 24 15.92 -1.86 36.14
CA GLY A 24 14.88 -2.59 35.40
C GLY A 24 15.54 -3.30 34.23
N CYS A 25 15.64 -4.63 34.33
CA CYS A 25 15.95 -5.49 33.19
C CYS A 25 14.79 -5.30 32.17
N ALA A 26 14.99 -4.42 31.19
CA ALA A 26 14.18 -4.45 29.98
C ALA A 26 14.50 -5.78 29.29
N PRO A 27 13.48 -6.57 28.87
CA PRO A 27 13.74 -7.74 28.05
C PRO A 27 14.41 -7.26 26.77
N ALA A 28 15.61 -7.81 26.50
CA ALA A 28 16.26 -7.62 25.22
C ALA A 28 15.29 -8.10 24.14
N GLN A 29 14.70 -7.18 23.40
CA GLN A 29 14.07 -7.50 22.14
C GLN A 29 15.20 -7.95 21.23
N ASP A 30 15.28 -9.26 21.04
CA ASP A 30 16.09 -9.87 19.99
C ASP A 30 15.59 -9.35 18.65
N GLY A 31 16.05 -8.15 18.31
CA GLY A 31 15.88 -7.53 17.00
C GLY A 31 16.65 -8.30 15.96
N ARG A 32 16.17 -9.49 15.61
CA ARG A 32 16.52 -10.10 14.33
C ARG A 32 15.81 -9.30 13.25
N SER A 33 16.44 -8.20 12.86
CA SER A 33 16.13 -7.51 11.62
C SER A 33 16.36 -8.51 10.48
N TRP A 34 15.27 -9.04 9.94
CA TRP A 34 15.32 -9.73 8.66
C TRP A 34 15.78 -8.72 7.61
N PRO A 35 16.63 -9.10 6.64
CA PRO A 35 16.96 -8.23 5.51
C PRO A 35 15.78 -8.22 4.52
N GLY A 36 14.69 -7.60 4.91
CA GLY A 36 13.51 -7.41 4.11
C GLY A 36 12.99 -6.02 4.43
N ALA A 37 13.20 -5.09 3.49
CA ALA A 37 12.66 -3.74 3.42
C ALA A 37 12.16 -3.18 4.75
N THR A 38 12.97 -2.37 5.42
CA THR A 38 12.46 -1.43 6.43
C THR A 38 11.28 -0.71 5.77
N PRO A 39 10.05 -0.79 6.29
CA PRO A 39 8.96 -0.04 5.72
C PRO A 39 9.32 1.44 5.89
N THR A 40 9.82 2.06 4.84
CA THR A 40 9.91 3.50 4.78
C THR A 40 8.47 3.95 4.94
N SER A 41 8.13 4.55 6.08
CA SER A 41 6.79 5.07 6.35
C SER A 41 6.58 6.30 5.47
N ASP A 42 6.28 6.06 4.19
CA ASP A 42 5.79 7.11 3.32
C ASP A 42 4.35 7.41 3.74
N GLY A 43 4.18 8.50 4.49
CA GLY A 43 2.89 8.91 5.05
C GLY A 43 1.81 9.21 4.01
N ARG A 44 2.15 9.20 2.71
CA ARG A 44 1.16 9.34 1.63
C ARG A 44 0.28 8.10 1.49
N PHE A 45 0.77 6.94 1.88
CA PHE A 45 0.11 5.64 1.68
C PHE A 45 -0.43 5.07 2.99
N ALA A 46 -1.54 4.36 2.90
CA ALA A 46 -2.01 3.49 3.96
C ALA A 46 -0.96 2.40 4.29
N GLY A 47 -1.08 1.79 5.45
CA GLY A 47 -0.19 0.70 5.86
C GLY A 47 -0.26 -0.48 4.88
N PHE A 48 0.89 -0.99 4.45
CA PHE A 48 0.97 -2.25 3.73
C PHE A 48 0.85 -3.41 4.72
N THR A 49 -0.07 -4.32 4.51
CA THR A 49 -0.45 -5.37 5.48
C THR A 49 -0.08 -6.79 5.07
N GLU A 50 0.29 -7.01 3.80
CA GLU A 50 0.61 -8.35 3.33
C GLU A 50 1.98 -8.83 3.86
N TYR A 51 2.06 -10.11 4.23
CA TYR A 51 3.32 -10.70 4.63
C TYR A 51 4.16 -11.06 3.40
N VAL A 52 5.37 -10.52 3.32
CA VAL A 52 6.31 -10.73 2.20
C VAL A 52 7.63 -11.28 2.75
N PRO A 53 7.88 -12.60 2.66
CA PRO A 53 9.08 -13.21 3.21
C PRO A 53 10.36 -12.90 2.42
N VAL A 54 10.22 -12.55 1.14
CA VAL A 54 11.33 -12.18 0.25
C VAL A 54 10.96 -10.98 -0.60
N THR A 55 11.93 -10.17 -1.01
CA THR A 55 11.69 -9.03 -1.89
C THR A 55 11.07 -9.52 -3.20
N LEU A 56 9.95 -8.92 -3.59
CA LEU A 56 9.25 -9.27 -4.81
C LEU A 56 9.87 -8.59 -6.02
N GLU A 57 9.91 -9.32 -7.12
CA GLU A 57 10.24 -8.76 -8.43
C GLU A 57 9.10 -7.86 -8.93
N ILE A 58 9.44 -6.64 -9.33
CA ILE A 58 8.48 -5.71 -9.94
C ILE A 58 8.40 -6.04 -11.43
N ARG A 59 7.21 -6.43 -11.85
CA ARG A 59 6.88 -6.82 -13.21
C ARG A 59 6.43 -5.62 -14.03
N THR A 60 6.63 -5.71 -15.34
CA THR A 60 6.20 -4.68 -16.29
C THR A 60 5.42 -5.25 -17.49
N ASP A 61 5.25 -6.57 -17.54
CA ASP A 61 4.46 -7.24 -18.58
C ASP A 61 2.98 -6.90 -18.41
N LEU A 62 2.29 -6.65 -19.52
CA LEU A 62 0.89 -6.24 -19.53
C LEU A 62 -0.08 -7.40 -19.71
N GLY A 63 0.34 -8.48 -20.35
CA GLY A 63 -0.55 -9.53 -20.82
C GLY A 63 -1.45 -10.14 -19.73
N ARG A 64 -0.98 -10.24 -18.48
CA ARG A 64 -1.82 -10.71 -17.38
C ARG A 64 -2.84 -9.65 -16.94
N LEU A 65 -2.45 -8.39 -16.89
CA LEU A 65 -3.31 -7.29 -16.48
C LEU A 65 -4.40 -7.01 -17.54
N ASP A 66 -4.02 -6.98 -18.83
CA ASP A 66 -4.97 -6.79 -19.94
C ASP A 66 -6.08 -7.86 -19.93
N ARG A 67 -5.74 -9.11 -19.61
CA ARG A 67 -6.71 -10.20 -19.54
C ARG A 67 -7.67 -10.07 -18.35
N ARG A 68 -7.22 -9.44 -17.26
CA ARG A 68 -8.02 -9.29 -16.04
C ARG A 68 -8.84 -8.01 -15.99
N MET A 69 -8.45 -7.04 -16.79
CA MET A 69 -9.07 -5.71 -16.86
C MET A 69 -9.30 -5.29 -18.31
N PRO A 70 -10.08 -6.07 -19.08
CA PRO A 70 -10.27 -5.82 -20.52
C PRO A 70 -11.01 -4.51 -20.83
N GLY A 71 -11.70 -3.91 -19.86
CA GLY A 71 -12.43 -2.64 -20.03
C GLY A 71 -11.54 -1.41 -20.13
N VAL A 72 -10.24 -1.51 -19.93
CA VAL A 72 -9.30 -0.37 -20.00
C VAL A 72 -8.10 -0.68 -20.86
N THR A 73 -7.49 0.36 -21.45
CA THR A 73 -6.25 0.22 -22.19
C THR A 73 -5.06 0.62 -21.32
N ILE A 74 -4.18 -0.33 -21.03
CA ILE A 74 -2.99 -0.13 -20.21
C ILE A 74 -1.81 0.17 -21.13
N SER A 75 -1.16 1.33 -20.93
CA SER A 75 0.02 1.74 -21.71
C SER A 75 1.32 1.25 -21.08
N SER A 76 1.40 1.22 -19.76
CA SER A 76 2.52 0.68 -18.99
C SER A 76 2.08 0.31 -17.58
N ALA A 77 2.80 -0.59 -16.94
CA ALA A 77 2.53 -0.98 -15.57
C ALA A 77 3.81 -1.31 -14.81
N HIS A 78 3.76 -1.09 -13.50
CA HIS A 78 4.68 -1.65 -12.51
C HIS A 78 3.82 -2.38 -11.48
N TRP A 79 3.99 -3.67 -11.36
CA TRP A 79 3.11 -4.47 -10.51
C TRP A 79 3.83 -5.65 -9.87
N VAL A 80 3.28 -6.12 -8.77
CA VAL A 80 3.73 -7.31 -8.06
C VAL A 80 2.54 -8.21 -7.77
N MET A 81 2.81 -9.50 -7.62
CA MET A 81 1.83 -10.47 -7.17
C MET A 81 2.50 -11.50 -6.27
N GLN A 82 1.74 -12.01 -5.33
CA GLN A 82 2.18 -13.11 -4.46
C GLN A 82 0.95 -13.89 -3.99
N TYR A 83 1.12 -15.19 -3.80
CA TYR A 83 0.15 -15.97 -3.02
C TYR A 83 0.09 -15.43 -1.60
N GLN A 84 -1.11 -15.31 -1.05
CA GLN A 84 -1.28 -14.89 0.34
C GLN A 84 -0.53 -15.86 1.26
N GLN A 85 0.26 -15.33 2.17
CA GLN A 85 1.06 -16.09 3.11
C GLN A 85 0.88 -15.55 4.52
N GLU A 86 1.00 -16.42 5.51
CA GLU A 86 1.01 -16.05 6.91
C GLU A 86 2.41 -16.29 7.52
N GLN A 87 2.78 -15.47 8.48
CA GLN A 87 4.11 -15.49 9.08
C GLN A 87 4.49 -16.83 9.75
N ARG A 88 3.52 -17.64 10.14
CA ARG A 88 3.72 -18.91 10.87
C ARG A 88 3.03 -20.10 10.20
N GLU A 89 2.88 -20.05 8.92
CA GLU A 89 2.19 -21.10 8.19
C GLU A 89 3.08 -22.35 8.05
N VAL A 90 2.60 -23.49 8.56
CA VAL A 90 3.32 -24.79 8.52
C VAL A 90 2.97 -25.56 7.25
N LEU A 91 1.71 -25.51 6.83
CA LEU A 91 1.21 -26.16 5.61
C LEU A 91 0.32 -25.18 4.87
N PRO A 92 0.72 -24.78 3.65
CA PRO A 92 -0.08 -23.88 2.86
C PRO A 92 -1.39 -24.52 2.40
N PRO A 93 -2.55 -23.83 2.49
CA PRO A 93 -3.77 -24.29 1.86
C PRO A 93 -3.60 -24.39 0.34
N GLN A 94 -4.31 -25.31 -0.31
CA GLN A 94 -4.18 -25.55 -1.76
C GLN A 94 -4.73 -24.38 -2.58
N ASP A 95 -5.78 -23.72 -2.09
CA ASP A 95 -6.50 -22.66 -2.82
C ASP A 95 -6.22 -21.28 -2.23
N ARG A 96 -4.96 -20.88 -2.26
CA ARG A 96 -4.56 -19.56 -1.77
C ARG A 96 -4.95 -18.45 -2.72
N PRO A 97 -5.60 -17.39 -2.23
CA PRO A 97 -5.74 -16.19 -3.04
C PRO A 97 -4.38 -15.59 -3.39
N ILE A 98 -4.33 -15.00 -4.57
CA ILE A 98 -3.21 -14.20 -5.02
C ILE A 98 -3.59 -12.74 -4.81
N TRP A 99 -2.76 -11.97 -4.11
CA TRP A 99 -2.91 -10.52 -4.12
C TRP A 99 -2.04 -9.90 -5.22
N ILE A 100 -2.56 -8.83 -5.81
CA ILE A 100 -1.93 -8.09 -6.89
C ILE A 100 -1.98 -6.61 -6.54
N HIS A 101 -0.81 -5.98 -6.51
CA HIS A 101 -0.69 -4.53 -6.34
C HIS A 101 -0.01 -3.92 -7.56
N GLY A 102 -0.48 -2.77 -8.02
CA GLY A 102 0.11 -2.14 -9.19
C GLY A 102 -0.09 -0.63 -9.25
N VAL A 103 0.81 -0.03 -10.04
CA VAL A 103 0.74 1.34 -10.51
C VAL A 103 0.79 1.28 -12.03
N MET A 104 -0.26 1.76 -12.70
CA MET A 104 -0.42 1.66 -14.15
C MET A 104 -0.62 3.02 -14.77
N THR A 105 -0.09 3.18 -15.98
CA THR A 105 -0.47 4.27 -16.87
C THR A 105 -1.54 3.76 -17.82
N LEU A 106 -2.67 4.43 -17.84
CA LEU A 106 -3.79 4.13 -18.73
C LEU A 106 -3.82 5.10 -19.91
N ASP A 107 -4.58 4.76 -20.93
CA ASP A 107 -4.96 5.75 -21.94
C ASP A 107 -5.88 6.84 -21.33
N PRO A 108 -5.93 8.03 -21.96
CA PRO A 108 -6.71 9.14 -21.41
C PRO A 108 -8.22 8.90 -21.32
N ALA A 109 -8.80 8.04 -22.18
CA ALA A 109 -10.23 7.74 -22.15
C ALA A 109 -10.57 6.85 -20.98
N SER A 110 -9.80 5.77 -20.76
CA SER A 110 -9.91 4.88 -19.60
C SER A 110 -9.74 5.65 -18.29
N THR A 111 -8.71 6.52 -18.22
CA THR A 111 -8.46 7.35 -17.05
C THR A 111 -9.62 8.30 -16.75
N ARG A 112 -10.19 8.92 -17.78
CA ARG A 112 -11.34 9.82 -17.63
C ARG A 112 -12.55 9.09 -17.10
N ALA A 113 -12.88 7.91 -17.63
CA ALA A 113 -14.00 7.10 -17.15
C ALA A 113 -13.89 6.79 -15.66
N LEU A 114 -12.70 6.39 -15.20
CA LEU A 114 -12.44 6.13 -13.78
C LEU A 114 -12.54 7.41 -12.94
N ALA A 115 -11.99 8.53 -13.43
CA ALA A 115 -12.04 9.80 -12.72
C ALA A 115 -13.47 10.35 -12.58
N GLU A 116 -14.31 10.21 -13.60
CA GLU A 116 -15.74 10.59 -13.56
C GLU A 116 -16.54 9.72 -12.58
N ALA A 117 -16.13 8.47 -12.43
CA ALA A 117 -16.75 7.53 -11.48
C ALA A 117 -16.24 7.69 -10.04
N SER A 118 -15.16 8.45 -9.82
CA SER A 118 -14.50 8.56 -8.52
C SER A 118 -15.33 9.31 -7.49
N SER A 119 -15.01 9.08 -6.20
CA SER A 119 -15.67 9.71 -5.06
C SER A 119 -14.62 10.22 -4.07
N GLY A 120 -14.40 11.53 -4.09
CA GLY A 120 -13.51 12.17 -3.12
C GLY A 120 -12.01 11.86 -3.29
N LYS A 121 -11.19 12.53 -2.49
CA LYS A 121 -9.73 12.41 -2.49
C LYS A 121 -9.31 11.08 -1.87
N ALA A 122 -8.34 10.41 -2.48
CA ALA A 122 -7.67 9.26 -1.88
C ALA A 122 -6.60 9.76 -0.90
N ASP A 123 -6.93 9.79 0.39
CA ASP A 123 -6.04 10.26 1.45
C ASP A 123 -6.32 9.46 2.73
N PRO A 124 -5.44 8.54 3.12
CA PRO A 124 -4.20 8.14 2.42
C PRO A 124 -4.44 7.40 1.10
N LEU A 125 -3.41 7.32 0.26
CA LEU A 125 -3.38 6.47 -0.93
C LEU A 125 -3.46 4.98 -0.55
N PRO A 126 -3.89 4.09 -1.47
CA PRO A 126 -3.89 2.66 -1.23
C PRO A 126 -2.56 2.12 -0.71
N GLY A 127 -2.63 1.19 0.25
CA GLY A 127 -1.48 0.59 0.92
C GLY A 127 -0.71 -0.41 0.06
N ILE A 128 -0.21 0.01 -1.09
CA ILE A 128 0.50 -0.85 -2.03
C ILE A 128 1.86 -1.33 -1.51
N TYR A 129 2.39 -2.39 -2.13
CA TYR A 129 3.72 -2.90 -1.87
C TYR A 129 4.77 -1.77 -1.89
N PRO A 130 5.63 -1.65 -0.85
CA PRO A 130 6.53 -0.50 -0.70
C PRO A 130 7.42 -0.22 -1.90
N GLY A 131 7.88 -1.27 -2.61
CA GLY A 131 8.70 -1.13 -3.80
C GLY A 131 7.99 -0.45 -4.98
N LEU A 132 6.66 -0.39 -4.99
CA LEU A 132 5.89 0.29 -6.03
C LEU A 132 5.72 1.79 -5.80
N ARG A 133 5.90 2.28 -4.57
CA ARG A 133 5.66 3.68 -4.19
C ARG A 133 6.51 4.67 -4.99
N GLN A 134 7.69 4.26 -5.42
CA GLN A 134 8.59 5.06 -6.27
C GLN A 134 8.01 5.44 -7.63
N TYR A 135 6.99 4.69 -8.11
CA TYR A 135 6.30 4.97 -9.39
C TYR A 135 5.09 5.89 -9.23
N VAL A 136 4.79 6.30 -8.00
CA VAL A 136 3.70 7.24 -7.71
C VAL A 136 4.30 8.63 -7.49
N PRO A 137 4.11 9.57 -8.44
CA PRO A 137 4.73 10.89 -8.37
C PRO A 137 4.21 11.68 -7.15
N GLU A 138 5.10 12.48 -6.57
CA GLU A 138 4.74 13.38 -5.49
C GLU A 138 3.90 14.57 -6.00
N GLY A 139 3.11 15.14 -5.11
CA GLY A 139 2.31 16.34 -5.39
C GLY A 139 1.11 16.10 -6.32
N LYS A 140 0.86 14.87 -6.75
CA LYS A 140 -0.32 14.53 -7.55
C LYS A 140 -1.52 14.20 -6.66
N VAL A 141 -2.70 14.61 -7.12
CA VAL A 141 -3.96 14.33 -6.44
C VAL A 141 -4.58 13.09 -7.05
N PHE A 142 -4.86 12.12 -6.19
CA PHE A 142 -5.60 10.92 -6.54
C PHE A 142 -7.00 10.97 -5.95
N THR A 143 -7.95 10.38 -6.65
CA THR A 143 -9.33 10.21 -6.20
C THR A 143 -9.66 8.72 -6.09
N THR A 144 -10.44 8.34 -5.08
CA THR A 144 -10.85 6.95 -4.86
C THR A 144 -11.97 6.59 -5.83
N VAL A 145 -11.86 5.44 -6.48
CA VAL A 145 -12.93 4.87 -7.28
C VAL A 145 -13.65 3.80 -6.46
N PRO A 146 -14.97 3.92 -6.21
CA PRO A 146 -15.73 2.88 -5.51
C PRO A 146 -15.61 1.53 -6.23
N LYS A 147 -15.51 0.44 -5.44
CA LYS A 147 -15.27 -0.91 -5.95
C LYS A 147 -16.20 -1.29 -7.10
N GLU A 148 -17.51 -1.15 -6.92
CA GLU A 148 -18.51 -1.57 -7.90
C GLU A 148 -18.37 -0.81 -9.24
N LYS A 149 -17.95 0.46 -9.16
CA LYS A 149 -17.72 1.28 -10.35
C LYS A 149 -16.38 0.93 -11.00
N ALA A 150 -15.36 0.65 -10.20
CA ALA A 150 -14.06 0.20 -10.69
C ALA A 150 -14.21 -1.14 -11.41
N ASP A 151 -14.87 -2.09 -10.80
CA ASP A 151 -15.11 -3.43 -11.36
C ASP A 151 -15.86 -3.35 -12.70
N ALA A 152 -16.89 -2.50 -12.79
CA ALA A 152 -17.65 -2.31 -14.02
C ALA A 152 -16.83 -1.62 -15.15
N ILE A 153 -15.98 -0.63 -14.82
CA ILE A 153 -15.17 0.08 -15.83
C ILE A 153 -13.98 -0.78 -16.27
N LEU A 154 -13.35 -1.49 -15.32
CA LEU A 154 -12.25 -2.42 -15.61
C LEU A 154 -12.75 -3.69 -16.33
N ASP A 155 -14.07 -3.92 -16.32
CA ASP A 155 -14.77 -5.06 -16.93
C ASP A 155 -14.26 -6.41 -16.41
N ILE A 156 -14.05 -6.49 -15.09
CA ILE A 156 -13.44 -7.68 -14.46
C ILE A 156 -14.35 -8.91 -14.51
N GLU A 157 -15.65 -8.73 -14.68
CA GLU A 157 -16.61 -9.84 -14.86
C GLU A 157 -16.39 -10.57 -16.20
N HIS A 158 -15.86 -9.88 -17.21
CA HIS A 158 -15.51 -10.43 -18.52
C HIS A 158 -14.04 -10.77 -18.66
N MET A 159 -13.38 -11.06 -17.55
CA MET A 159 -11.98 -11.45 -17.54
C MET A 159 -11.67 -12.50 -18.60
N MET A 160 -10.73 -12.20 -19.49
CA MET A 160 -10.33 -13.12 -20.56
C MET A 160 -9.60 -14.33 -19.99
N GLN A 161 -10.07 -15.53 -20.32
CA GLN A 161 -9.44 -16.77 -19.89
C GLN A 161 -8.13 -17.00 -20.66
N ASP A 162 -7.09 -17.40 -19.93
CA ASP A 162 -5.79 -17.72 -20.50
C ASP A 162 -5.84 -18.96 -21.39
N ASP A 163 -6.70 -19.93 -21.04
CA ASP A 163 -6.86 -21.19 -21.75
C ASP A 163 -8.31 -21.65 -21.62
N PRO A 164 -9.07 -21.64 -22.73
CA PRO A 164 -10.47 -22.07 -22.73
C PRO A 164 -10.68 -23.55 -22.36
N SER A 165 -9.63 -24.37 -22.37
CA SER A 165 -9.68 -25.78 -21.96
C SER A 165 -9.53 -25.98 -20.44
N ARG A 166 -9.09 -24.96 -19.72
CA ARG A 166 -9.01 -24.97 -18.26
C ARG A 166 -10.29 -24.45 -17.65
N PHE A 167 -11.04 -25.36 -17.05
CA PHE A 167 -12.26 -25.06 -16.29
C PHE A 167 -11.99 -24.47 -14.90
N GLU A 168 -10.84 -23.94 -14.64
CA GLU A 168 -10.57 -23.26 -13.37
C GLU A 168 -11.28 -21.91 -13.38
N SER A 169 -12.40 -21.85 -12.68
CA SER A 169 -13.05 -20.57 -12.41
C SER A 169 -12.14 -19.78 -11.46
N SER A 170 -11.64 -18.64 -11.90
CA SER A 170 -10.97 -17.68 -11.02
C SER A 170 -11.87 -16.47 -10.87
N SER A 171 -12.01 -15.96 -9.65
CA SER A 171 -12.60 -14.65 -9.40
C SER A 171 -11.50 -13.62 -9.22
N PHE A 172 -11.64 -12.50 -9.89
CA PHE A 172 -10.75 -11.36 -9.74
C PHE A 172 -11.55 -10.20 -9.12
N ASP A 173 -11.08 -9.70 -7.98
CA ASP A 173 -11.76 -8.67 -7.21
C ASP A 173 -10.85 -7.47 -7.01
N THR A 174 -11.30 -6.26 -7.33
CA THR A 174 -10.62 -5.05 -6.87
C THR A 174 -10.93 -4.79 -5.39
N GLU A 175 -9.93 -4.42 -4.62
CA GLU A 175 -10.11 -4.03 -3.21
C GLU A 175 -10.02 -2.51 -3.04
N GLN A 176 -9.02 -1.89 -3.66
CA GLN A 176 -8.82 -0.45 -3.62
C GLN A 176 -8.34 0.06 -4.97
N VAL A 177 -8.96 1.12 -5.44
CA VAL A 177 -8.62 1.76 -6.69
C VAL A 177 -8.54 3.27 -6.48
N ALA A 178 -7.43 3.88 -6.90
CA ALA A 178 -7.25 5.32 -6.90
C ALA A 178 -6.70 5.79 -8.24
N VAL A 179 -7.30 6.84 -8.80
CA VAL A 179 -6.96 7.38 -10.12
C VAL A 179 -6.45 8.82 -10.02
N CYS A 180 -5.43 9.15 -10.81
CA CYS A 180 -4.95 10.51 -11.03
C CYS A 180 -5.17 10.90 -12.50
N ALA A 181 -6.17 11.74 -12.75
CA ALA A 181 -6.53 12.16 -14.10
C ALA A 181 -5.40 12.90 -14.82
N ASP A 182 -4.71 13.82 -14.11
CA ASP A 182 -3.64 14.65 -14.67
C ASP A 182 -2.43 13.87 -15.15
N ALA A 183 -2.20 12.70 -14.56
CA ALA A 183 -1.04 11.86 -14.88
C ALA A 183 -1.39 10.57 -15.62
N ASN A 184 -2.67 10.33 -15.90
CA ASN A 184 -3.19 9.08 -16.45
C ASN A 184 -2.75 7.85 -15.64
N LEU A 185 -2.66 7.98 -14.31
CA LEU A 185 -2.18 6.93 -13.42
C LEU A 185 -3.33 6.29 -12.65
N LEU A 186 -3.22 4.99 -12.50
CA LEU A 186 -4.07 4.15 -11.66
C LEU A 186 -3.21 3.44 -10.62
N ILE A 187 -3.61 3.52 -9.35
CA ILE A 187 -3.11 2.67 -8.28
C ILE A 187 -4.21 1.66 -7.98
N PHE A 188 -3.87 0.38 -7.94
CA PHE A 188 -4.85 -0.66 -7.64
C PHE A 188 -4.30 -1.72 -6.69
N ILE A 189 -5.21 -2.26 -5.89
CA ILE A 189 -5.05 -3.46 -5.08
C ILE A 189 -6.19 -4.40 -5.46
N ALA A 190 -5.85 -5.63 -5.80
CA ALA A 190 -6.81 -6.65 -6.19
C ALA A 190 -6.44 -8.02 -5.62
N ARG A 191 -7.43 -8.93 -5.57
CA ARG A 191 -7.23 -10.35 -5.25
C ARG A 191 -7.78 -11.23 -6.35
N GLU A 192 -7.09 -12.32 -6.58
CA GLU A 192 -7.52 -13.41 -7.46
C GLU A 192 -7.67 -14.67 -6.62
N ARG A 193 -8.82 -15.32 -6.73
CA ARG A 193 -9.12 -16.57 -6.06
C ARG A 193 -9.42 -17.64 -7.11
N HIS A 194 -8.82 -18.80 -6.94
CA HIS A 194 -9.16 -19.99 -7.69
C HIS A 194 -10.26 -20.72 -6.94
N THR A 195 -11.36 -21.06 -7.61
CA THR A 195 -12.50 -21.82 -7.05
C THR A 195 -12.62 -23.18 -7.71
#